data_58656676faa8553d55640df47734d7a9
#
_entry.id   58656676faa8553d55640df47734d7a9
#
_cell.length_a   1.000
_cell.length_b   1.000
_cell.length_c   1.000
_cell.angle_alpha   90.00
_cell.angle_beta   90.00
_cell.angle_gamma   90.00
#
_symmetry.space_group_name_H-M   'P 1'
#
loop_
_entity.id
_entity.type
_entity.pdbx_description
1 polymer ?
#
loop_
_entity_poly.entity_id
_entity_poly.type
_entity_poly.pdbx_seq_one_letter_code
_entity_poly.pdbx_strand_id
1 'polypeptide(L)'
;MPASFELRDVVAGPDDQPILRGVTLDVACAGVTAIAGPSGAGKSTLLRLLNRLDDPRSGTVRLDGRDLTEWEPGALRRRVAMVFQRPPLFDGTVLDNLRVARSTLDRDGGLQALQRVGLPEVLVDRDAADLSGGEAQRMCIARALLTEPGVLLADEPTSSLDGAATATIEDLMVEIAAGGVPVVLVTHDVPQLRRIADRAVVIVDGGIAAHGSLTELDGHPDPNVRDLVGAG
;
A
#
# COMPACT_ATOMS: atom_id res chain seq x y z
N MET A 1 -7.28 18.49 -1.91
CA MET A 1 -6.03 18.20 -2.65
C MET A 1 -5.68 16.74 -2.40
N PRO A 2 -5.10 16.02 -3.37
CA PRO A 2 -4.61 14.66 -3.12
C PRO A 2 -3.56 14.69 -2.01
N ALA A 3 -3.49 13.61 -1.22
CA ALA A 3 -2.48 13.49 -0.17
C ALA A 3 -1.07 13.53 -0.77
N SER A 4 -0.13 14.10 -0.03
CA SER A 4 1.28 14.14 -0.46
C SER A 4 2.21 13.77 0.68
N PHE A 5 3.21 12.95 0.37
CA PHE A 5 4.31 12.67 1.29
C PHE A 5 5.56 13.41 0.88
N GLU A 6 6.26 13.95 1.87
CA GLU A 6 7.58 14.57 1.72
C GLU A 6 8.56 13.85 2.64
N LEU A 7 9.62 13.30 2.07
CA LEU A 7 10.74 12.71 2.80
C LEU A 7 11.97 13.57 2.60
N ARG A 8 12.71 13.84 3.67
CA ARG A 8 13.94 14.66 3.63
C ARG A 8 15.05 13.96 4.41
N ASP A 9 16.11 13.56 3.70
CA ASP A 9 17.32 12.91 4.23
C ASP A 9 17.03 11.72 5.16
N VAL A 10 16.02 10.92 4.79
CA VAL A 10 15.52 9.82 5.63
C VAL A 10 16.48 8.65 5.62
N VAL A 11 16.94 8.26 6.82
CA VAL A 11 17.69 7.04 7.08
C VAL A 11 16.84 6.11 7.94
N ALA A 12 16.73 4.84 7.57
CA ALA A 12 15.93 3.85 8.31
C ALA A 12 16.53 2.45 8.23
N GLY A 13 16.19 1.61 9.20
CA GLY A 13 16.69 0.25 9.34
C GLY A 13 17.61 0.08 10.55
N PRO A 14 18.29 -1.08 10.71
CA PRO A 14 19.18 -1.36 11.83
C PRO A 14 20.34 -0.37 11.94
N ASP A 15 20.88 -0.24 13.17
CA ASP A 15 21.90 0.76 13.49
C ASP A 15 23.22 0.58 12.75
N ASP A 16 23.62 -0.64 12.57
CA ASP A 16 24.88 -1.03 11.92
C ASP A 16 24.75 -1.17 10.40
N GLN A 17 23.51 -1.30 9.90
CA GLN A 17 23.25 -1.50 8.49
C GLN A 17 21.94 -0.84 8.04
N PRO A 18 21.94 0.48 7.78
CA PRO A 18 20.74 1.18 7.35
C PRO A 18 20.25 0.65 5.99
N ILE A 19 18.93 0.37 5.91
CA ILE A 19 18.26 -0.10 4.70
C ILE A 19 18.00 1.08 3.77
N LEU A 20 17.45 2.18 4.30
CA LEU A 20 17.30 3.44 3.56
C LEU A 20 18.41 4.41 3.96
N ARG A 21 18.99 5.08 2.96
CA ARG A 21 20.25 5.82 3.09
C ARG A 21 20.10 7.25 2.57
N GLY A 22 19.52 8.15 3.36
CA GLY A 22 19.37 9.56 3.00
C GLY A 22 18.31 9.77 1.90
N VAL A 23 17.16 9.10 2.01
CA VAL A 23 16.08 9.22 1.02
C VAL A 23 15.46 10.61 1.09
N THR A 24 15.49 11.32 -0.05
CA THR A 24 14.75 12.57 -0.27
C THR A 24 13.80 12.34 -1.44
N LEU A 25 12.49 12.51 -1.21
CA LEU A 25 11.44 12.14 -2.16
C LEU A 25 10.17 12.93 -1.88
N ASP A 26 9.52 13.41 -2.93
CA ASP A 26 8.17 13.95 -2.91
C ASP A 26 7.23 13.01 -3.67
N VAL A 27 6.22 12.47 -2.98
CA VAL A 27 5.21 11.58 -3.57
C VAL A 27 3.87 12.27 -3.52
N ALA A 28 3.41 12.79 -4.65
CA ALA A 28 2.01 13.18 -4.80
C ALA A 28 1.18 11.90 -4.98
N CYS A 29 0.35 11.59 -4.00
CA CYS A 29 -0.51 10.41 -4.05
C CYS A 29 -1.71 10.69 -4.96
N ALA A 30 -1.63 10.25 -6.21
CA ALA A 30 -2.71 10.31 -7.18
C ALA A 30 -2.71 9.02 -8.00
N GLY A 31 -3.90 8.44 -8.20
CA GLY A 31 -3.98 7.14 -8.87
C GLY A 31 -3.25 6.03 -8.12
N VAL A 32 -2.59 5.15 -8.84
CA VAL A 32 -1.76 4.06 -8.30
C VAL A 32 -0.28 4.42 -8.48
N THR A 33 0.46 4.50 -7.37
CA THR A 33 1.91 4.69 -7.38
C THR A 33 2.60 3.39 -6.96
N ALA A 34 3.42 2.81 -7.82
CA ALA A 34 4.20 1.61 -7.48
C ALA A 34 5.56 1.99 -6.88
N ILE A 35 6.00 1.25 -5.86
CA ILE A 35 7.37 1.26 -5.35
C ILE A 35 8.05 0.02 -5.91
N ALA A 36 9.00 0.22 -6.84
CA ALA A 36 9.73 -0.82 -7.54
C ALA A 36 11.20 -0.88 -7.14
N GLY A 37 11.84 -2.00 -7.36
CA GLY A 37 13.27 -2.20 -7.10
C GLY A 37 13.61 -3.63 -6.74
N PRO A 38 14.89 -3.99 -6.70
CA PRO A 38 15.35 -5.32 -6.33
C PRO A 38 14.86 -5.79 -4.94
N SER A 39 14.91 -7.10 -4.70
CA SER A 39 14.66 -7.63 -3.35
C SER A 39 15.68 -7.04 -2.37
N GLY A 40 15.21 -6.65 -1.18
CA GLY A 40 16.06 -6.03 -0.15
C GLY A 40 16.40 -4.55 -0.38
N ALA A 41 15.95 -3.91 -1.46
CA ALA A 41 16.25 -2.50 -1.74
C ALA A 41 15.63 -1.48 -0.75
N GLY A 42 14.72 -1.92 0.14
CA GLY A 42 14.09 -1.04 1.13
C GLY A 42 12.64 -0.64 0.83
N LYS A 43 11.99 -1.27 -0.16
CA LYS A 43 10.60 -0.94 -0.57
C LYS A 43 9.60 -0.98 0.58
N SER A 44 9.50 -2.11 1.29
CA SER A 44 8.59 -2.27 2.43
C SER A 44 8.98 -1.38 3.61
N THR A 45 10.29 -1.11 3.80
CA THR A 45 10.75 -0.16 4.81
C THR A 45 10.26 1.24 4.49
N LEU A 46 10.39 1.70 3.23
CA LEU A 46 9.84 2.99 2.80
C LEU A 46 8.33 3.04 3.04
N LEU A 47 7.59 2.00 2.61
CA LEU A 47 6.14 1.95 2.78
C LEU A 47 5.72 2.07 4.25
N ARG A 48 6.42 1.38 5.17
CA ARG A 48 6.12 1.36 6.62
C ARG A 48 6.42 2.68 7.32
N LEU A 49 7.36 3.48 6.79
CA LEU A 49 7.58 4.85 7.28
C LEU A 49 6.40 5.75 6.99
N LEU A 50 5.68 5.57 5.85
CA LEU A 50 4.59 6.46 5.43
C LEU A 50 3.37 6.44 6.37
N ASN A 51 3.18 5.37 7.16
CA ASN A 51 2.12 5.29 8.18
C ASN A 51 2.66 5.12 9.60
N ARG A 52 3.96 5.35 9.78
CA ARG A 52 4.64 5.28 11.07
C ARG A 52 4.49 3.92 11.76
N LEU A 53 4.57 2.82 10.98
CA LEU A 53 4.82 1.48 11.52
C LEU A 53 6.28 1.33 11.92
N ASP A 54 7.18 2.00 11.18
CA ASP A 54 8.57 2.20 11.56
C ASP A 54 8.84 3.71 11.66
N ASP A 55 9.70 4.13 12.58
CA ASP A 55 10.19 5.50 12.66
C ASP A 55 11.54 5.62 11.94
N PRO A 56 11.83 6.74 11.26
CA PRO A 56 13.15 6.99 10.70
C PRO A 56 14.18 7.20 11.80
N ARG A 57 15.42 6.80 11.55
CA ARG A 57 16.57 7.06 12.45
C ARG A 57 17.03 8.51 12.38
N SER A 58 16.96 9.09 11.20
CA SER A 58 17.20 10.51 10.95
C SER A 58 16.42 10.97 9.73
N GLY A 59 16.34 12.27 9.53
CA GLY A 59 15.50 12.89 8.51
C GLY A 59 14.07 13.07 8.99
N THR A 60 13.20 13.50 8.08
CA THR A 60 11.79 13.75 8.38
C THR A 60 10.88 13.17 7.33
N VAL A 61 9.70 12.71 7.75
CA VAL A 61 8.61 12.27 6.88
C VAL A 61 7.39 13.12 7.20
N ARG A 62 6.78 13.74 6.19
CA ARG A 62 5.60 14.58 6.34
C ARG A 62 4.46 14.07 5.48
N LEU A 63 3.25 14.23 5.95
CA LEU A 63 2.01 14.03 5.22
C LEU A 63 1.27 15.37 5.15
N ASP A 64 0.97 15.84 3.94
CA ASP A 64 0.28 17.10 3.69
C ASP A 64 0.99 18.29 4.40
N GLY A 65 2.33 18.30 4.40
CA GLY A 65 3.17 19.31 5.05
C GLY A 65 3.35 19.17 6.56
N ARG A 66 2.60 18.27 7.22
CA ARG A 66 2.69 18.02 8.66
C ARG A 66 3.59 16.83 8.95
N ASP A 67 4.55 16.98 9.87
CA ASP A 67 5.45 15.91 10.30
C ASP A 67 4.66 14.73 10.88
N LEU A 68 5.04 13.48 10.51
CA LEU A 68 4.32 12.30 11.00
C LEU A 68 4.44 12.12 12.52
N THR A 69 5.49 12.65 13.14
CA THR A 69 5.68 12.58 14.59
C THR A 69 4.66 13.43 15.37
N GLU A 70 4.05 14.42 14.72
CA GLU A 70 3.02 15.27 15.30
C GLU A 70 1.61 14.66 15.26
N TRP A 71 1.45 13.53 14.54
CA TRP A 71 0.17 12.84 14.46
C TRP A 71 0.01 11.88 15.65
N GLU A 72 -1.23 11.77 16.15
CA GLU A 72 -1.60 10.64 16.99
C GLU A 72 -1.53 9.35 16.14
N PRO A 73 -0.80 8.29 16.59
CA PRO A 73 -0.53 7.13 15.73
C PRO A 73 -1.78 6.44 15.16
N GLY A 74 -2.85 6.32 15.95
CA GLY A 74 -4.09 5.71 15.49
C GLY A 74 -4.82 6.59 14.46
N ALA A 75 -4.79 7.93 14.63
CA ALA A 75 -5.37 8.86 13.65
C ALA A 75 -4.60 8.83 12.33
N LEU A 76 -3.26 8.79 12.39
CA LEU A 76 -2.41 8.64 11.20
C LEU A 76 -2.73 7.34 10.45
N ARG A 77 -2.78 6.19 11.15
CA ARG A 77 -3.03 4.89 10.53
C ARG A 77 -4.44 4.70 10.00
N ARG A 78 -5.41 5.47 10.48
CA ARG A 78 -6.72 5.57 9.83
C ARG A 78 -6.65 6.42 8.55
N ARG A 79 -5.90 7.53 8.57
CA ARG A 79 -5.70 8.40 7.40
C ARG A 79 -4.86 7.73 6.31
N VAL A 80 -3.86 6.91 6.70
CA VAL A 80 -2.94 6.17 5.84
C VAL A 80 -3.06 4.70 6.21
N ALA A 81 -4.09 4.04 5.66
CA ALA A 81 -4.36 2.64 5.93
C ALA A 81 -3.37 1.73 5.20
N MET A 82 -3.10 0.56 5.76
CA MET A 82 -2.16 -0.40 5.17
C MET A 82 -2.76 -1.79 5.06
N VAL A 83 -2.54 -2.38 3.89
CA VAL A 83 -2.80 -3.79 3.58
C VAL A 83 -1.46 -4.51 3.52
N PHE A 84 -1.32 -5.57 4.29
CA PHE A 84 -0.08 -6.34 4.40
C PHE A 84 -0.03 -7.47 3.38
N GLN A 85 1.17 -7.93 3.06
CA GLN A 85 1.42 -9.09 2.24
C GLN A 85 0.69 -10.35 2.73
N ARG A 86 0.68 -10.56 4.05
CA ARG A 86 -0.12 -11.61 4.70
C ARG A 86 -1.28 -10.96 5.43
N PRO A 87 -2.53 -11.25 5.05
CA PRO A 87 -3.68 -10.62 5.67
C PRO A 87 -3.80 -11.01 7.14
N PRO A 88 -3.75 -10.05 8.09
CA PRO A 88 -3.96 -10.36 9.49
C PRO A 88 -5.44 -10.60 9.76
N LEU A 89 -5.79 -11.84 10.11
CA LEU A 89 -7.13 -12.24 10.54
C LEU A 89 -7.21 -12.25 12.06
N PHE A 90 -8.34 -11.83 12.59
CA PHE A 90 -8.70 -11.95 14.00
C PHE A 90 -9.71 -13.07 14.18
N ASP A 91 -9.74 -13.69 15.36
CA ASP A 91 -10.72 -14.70 15.70
C ASP A 91 -12.15 -14.18 15.56
N GLY A 92 -13.05 -15.04 15.05
CA GLY A 92 -14.44 -14.71 14.83
C GLY A 92 -14.83 -14.57 13.36
N THR A 93 -16.01 -14.02 13.15
CA THR A 93 -16.58 -13.91 11.80
C THR A 93 -15.91 -12.83 10.95
N VAL A 94 -16.20 -12.84 9.66
CA VAL A 94 -15.84 -11.75 8.74
C VAL A 94 -16.39 -10.40 9.25
N LEU A 95 -17.64 -10.37 9.73
CA LEU A 95 -18.23 -9.15 10.31
C LEU A 95 -17.44 -8.68 11.55
N ASP A 96 -17.00 -9.59 12.42
CA ASP A 96 -16.20 -9.22 13.58
C ASP A 96 -14.85 -8.64 13.18
N ASN A 97 -14.23 -9.18 12.13
CA ASN A 97 -13.01 -8.63 11.55
C ASN A 97 -13.22 -7.22 10.97
N LEU A 98 -14.33 -6.95 10.31
CA LEU A 98 -14.67 -5.61 9.82
C LEU A 98 -14.93 -4.62 10.96
N ARG A 99 -15.54 -5.08 12.07
CA ARG A 99 -15.77 -4.28 13.28
C ARG A 99 -14.51 -3.81 13.99
N VAL A 100 -13.37 -4.44 13.76
CA VAL A 100 -12.07 -3.93 14.24
C VAL A 100 -11.79 -2.53 13.72
N ALA A 101 -12.19 -2.21 12.49
CA ALA A 101 -12.04 -0.88 11.91
C ALA A 101 -13.15 0.09 12.33
N ARG A 102 -14.37 -0.42 12.49
CA ARG A 102 -15.57 0.39 12.87
C ARG A 102 -16.44 -0.43 13.82
N SER A 103 -16.26 -0.25 15.12
CA SER A 103 -16.91 -1.06 16.15
C SER A 103 -18.45 -1.00 16.14
N THR A 104 -19.03 0.08 15.60
CA THR A 104 -20.48 0.28 15.46
C THR A 104 -21.05 -0.29 14.15
N LEU A 105 -20.24 -1.01 13.35
CA LEU A 105 -20.69 -1.54 12.07
C LEU A 105 -21.77 -2.59 12.31
N ASP A 106 -22.95 -2.37 11.75
CA ASP A 106 -24.02 -3.35 11.72
C ASP A 106 -23.82 -4.36 10.58
N ARG A 107 -24.73 -5.33 10.50
CA ARG A 107 -24.65 -6.37 9.49
C ARG A 107 -24.80 -5.83 8.07
N ASP A 108 -25.70 -4.86 7.87
CA ASP A 108 -25.94 -4.27 6.55
C ASP A 108 -24.72 -3.46 6.08
N GLY A 109 -24.08 -2.71 6.97
CA GLY A 109 -22.80 -2.07 6.69
C GLY A 109 -21.68 -3.07 6.37
N GLY A 110 -21.68 -4.24 7.02
CA GLY A 110 -20.79 -5.35 6.69
C GLY A 110 -21.02 -5.88 5.28
N LEU A 111 -22.26 -6.09 4.87
CA LEU A 111 -22.62 -6.52 3.51
C LEU A 111 -22.17 -5.50 2.46
N GLN A 112 -22.39 -4.21 2.70
CA GLN A 112 -21.90 -3.15 1.81
C GLN A 112 -20.36 -3.14 1.70
N ALA A 113 -19.66 -3.36 2.82
CA ALA A 113 -18.20 -3.44 2.81
C ALA A 113 -17.70 -4.64 1.98
N LEU A 114 -18.36 -5.80 2.06
CA LEU A 114 -18.05 -6.97 1.24
C LEU A 114 -18.33 -6.72 -0.23
N GLN A 115 -19.48 -6.14 -0.56
CA GLN A 115 -19.86 -5.79 -1.93
C GLN A 115 -18.80 -4.87 -2.57
N ARG A 116 -18.30 -3.89 -1.83
CA ARG A 116 -17.29 -2.93 -2.32
C ARG A 116 -15.97 -3.60 -2.76
N VAL A 117 -15.67 -4.79 -2.25
CA VAL A 117 -14.45 -5.55 -2.61
C VAL A 117 -14.77 -6.83 -3.39
N GLY A 118 -15.99 -6.96 -3.92
CA GLY A 118 -16.40 -8.10 -4.72
C GLY A 118 -16.47 -9.42 -3.95
N LEU A 119 -16.75 -9.37 -2.65
CA LEU A 119 -16.95 -10.58 -1.83
C LEU A 119 -18.45 -10.93 -1.72
N PRO A 120 -18.82 -12.22 -1.81
CA PRO A 120 -20.20 -12.67 -1.65
C PRO A 120 -20.76 -12.36 -0.25
N GLU A 121 -22.03 -11.94 -0.19
CA GLU A 121 -22.72 -11.59 1.06
C GLU A 121 -22.75 -12.75 2.08
N VAL A 122 -22.81 -14.00 1.58
CA VAL A 122 -22.83 -15.21 2.43
C VAL A 122 -21.59 -15.31 3.32
N LEU A 123 -20.51 -14.65 3.00
CA LEU A 123 -19.27 -14.67 3.80
C LEU A 123 -19.38 -13.83 5.09
N VAL A 124 -20.35 -12.93 5.22
CA VAL A 124 -20.40 -11.97 6.35
C VAL A 124 -20.41 -12.67 7.72
N ASP A 125 -21.11 -13.80 7.83
CA ASP A 125 -21.24 -14.59 9.06
C ASP A 125 -20.28 -15.81 9.11
N ARG A 126 -19.42 -16.01 8.07
CA ARG A 126 -18.42 -17.08 8.02
C ARG A 126 -17.26 -16.77 8.97
N ASP A 127 -16.68 -17.83 9.55
CA ASP A 127 -15.42 -17.67 10.27
C ASP A 127 -14.32 -17.16 9.33
N ALA A 128 -13.60 -16.13 9.77
CA ALA A 128 -12.56 -15.51 8.94
C ALA A 128 -11.40 -16.49 8.66
N ALA A 129 -11.18 -17.48 9.53
CA ALA A 129 -10.15 -18.50 9.31
C ALA A 129 -10.46 -19.44 8.13
N ASP A 130 -11.73 -19.53 7.72
CA ASP A 130 -12.18 -20.38 6.60
C ASP A 130 -12.12 -19.66 5.24
N LEU A 131 -11.63 -18.43 5.18
CA LEU A 131 -11.47 -17.69 3.94
C LEU A 131 -10.27 -18.21 3.12
N SER A 132 -10.44 -18.30 1.81
CA SER A 132 -9.29 -18.45 0.91
C SER A 132 -8.35 -17.25 1.00
N GLY A 133 -7.10 -17.40 0.56
CA GLY A 133 -6.11 -16.31 0.60
C GLY A 133 -6.60 -15.03 -0.10
N GLY A 134 -7.22 -15.16 -1.26
CA GLY A 134 -7.77 -14.02 -2.01
C GLY A 134 -9.00 -13.39 -1.33
N GLU A 135 -9.87 -14.20 -0.69
CA GLU A 135 -11.00 -13.67 0.09
C GLU A 135 -10.51 -12.95 1.35
N ALA A 136 -9.53 -13.53 2.07
CA ALA A 136 -8.92 -12.92 3.24
C ALA A 136 -8.24 -11.57 2.90
N GLN A 137 -7.55 -11.51 1.77
CA GLN A 137 -6.91 -10.28 1.31
C GLN A 137 -7.95 -9.19 0.99
N ARG A 138 -9.01 -9.54 0.24
CA ARG A 138 -10.10 -8.61 -0.07
C ARG A 138 -10.86 -8.16 1.19
N MET A 139 -11.10 -9.06 2.15
CA MET A 139 -11.69 -8.69 3.44
C MET A 139 -10.79 -7.69 4.19
N CYS A 140 -9.47 -7.88 4.19
CA CYS A 140 -8.53 -6.92 4.80
C CYS A 140 -8.54 -5.56 4.07
N ILE A 141 -8.71 -5.55 2.75
CA ILE A 141 -8.91 -4.30 1.98
C ILE A 141 -10.23 -3.63 2.40
N ALA A 142 -11.34 -4.39 2.49
CA ALA A 142 -12.62 -3.86 2.97
C ALA A 142 -12.49 -3.24 4.36
N ARG A 143 -11.81 -3.94 5.28
CA ARG A 143 -11.52 -3.44 6.63
C ARG A 143 -10.71 -2.14 6.61
N ALA A 144 -9.70 -2.04 5.75
CA ALA A 144 -8.92 -0.81 5.58
C ALA A 144 -9.78 0.35 5.06
N LEU A 145 -10.65 0.10 4.07
CA LEU A 145 -11.54 1.11 3.49
C LEU A 145 -12.61 1.62 4.47
N LEU A 146 -13.02 0.83 5.46
CA LEU A 146 -13.94 1.25 6.52
C LEU A 146 -13.38 2.36 7.41
N THR A 147 -12.06 2.58 7.43
CA THR A 147 -11.45 3.73 8.13
C THR A 147 -11.56 5.03 7.34
N GLU A 148 -12.09 5.01 6.12
CA GLU A 148 -12.19 6.14 5.19
C GLU A 148 -10.81 6.80 4.95
N PRO A 149 -9.82 6.02 4.50
CA PRO A 149 -8.46 6.50 4.41
C PRO A 149 -8.29 7.55 3.30
N GLY A 150 -7.34 8.46 3.51
CA GLY A 150 -6.89 9.37 2.48
C GLY A 150 -5.86 8.77 1.54
N VAL A 151 -5.20 7.67 1.95
CA VAL A 151 -4.26 6.88 1.15
C VAL A 151 -4.33 5.43 1.60
N LEU A 152 -4.28 4.51 0.65
CA LEU A 152 -4.14 3.07 0.90
C LEU A 152 -2.72 2.63 0.52
N LEU A 153 -1.98 2.12 1.49
CA LEU A 153 -0.69 1.47 1.29
C LEU A 153 -0.91 -0.04 1.11
N ALA A 154 -0.19 -0.67 0.18
CA ALA A 154 -0.28 -2.10 -0.06
C ALA A 154 1.13 -2.72 -0.23
N ASP A 155 1.52 -3.59 0.69
CA ASP A 155 2.82 -4.27 0.67
C ASP A 155 2.66 -5.65 0.03
N GLU A 156 3.01 -5.78 -1.25
CA GLU A 156 2.93 -7.01 -2.05
C GLU A 156 1.60 -7.79 -1.88
N PRO A 157 0.43 -7.15 -2.04
CA PRO A 157 -0.86 -7.72 -1.65
C PRO A 157 -1.28 -8.97 -2.44
N THR A 158 -0.56 -9.32 -3.50
CA THR A 158 -0.88 -10.43 -4.43
C THR A 158 0.17 -11.53 -4.45
N SER A 159 1.28 -11.38 -3.72
CA SER A 159 2.47 -12.26 -3.84
C SER A 159 2.24 -13.74 -3.49
N SER A 160 1.17 -14.07 -2.78
CA SER A 160 0.85 -15.44 -2.36
C SER A 160 -0.44 -15.97 -2.99
N LEU A 161 -0.93 -15.32 -4.06
CA LEU A 161 -2.22 -15.61 -4.69
C LEU A 161 -2.05 -16.25 -6.06
N ASP A 162 -3.07 -16.97 -6.50
CA ASP A 162 -3.17 -17.44 -7.87
C ASP A 162 -3.49 -16.29 -8.85
N GLY A 163 -3.37 -16.57 -10.15
CA GLY A 163 -3.53 -15.54 -11.18
C GLY A 163 -4.92 -14.91 -11.22
N ALA A 164 -5.99 -15.65 -10.90
CA ALA A 164 -7.35 -15.12 -10.92
C ALA A 164 -7.59 -14.18 -9.72
N ALA A 165 -7.15 -14.57 -8.51
CA ALA A 165 -7.22 -13.74 -7.33
C ALA A 165 -6.33 -12.50 -7.46
N THR A 166 -5.14 -12.63 -8.07
CA THR A 166 -4.24 -11.52 -8.37
C THR A 166 -4.92 -10.49 -9.25
N ALA A 167 -5.49 -10.88 -10.40
CA ALA A 167 -6.19 -9.96 -11.30
C ALA A 167 -7.34 -9.23 -10.59
N THR A 168 -8.14 -9.94 -9.79
CA THR A 168 -9.25 -9.34 -9.03
C THR A 168 -8.75 -8.25 -8.06
N ILE A 169 -7.61 -8.46 -7.38
CA ILE A 169 -7.06 -7.48 -6.44
C ILE A 169 -6.44 -6.30 -7.20
N GLU A 170 -5.81 -6.53 -8.34
CA GLU A 170 -5.29 -5.48 -9.21
C GLU A 170 -6.40 -4.55 -9.67
N ASP A 171 -7.49 -5.11 -10.22
CA ASP A 171 -8.66 -4.34 -10.64
C ASP A 171 -9.25 -3.53 -9.47
N LEU A 172 -9.36 -4.15 -8.29
CA LEU A 172 -9.84 -3.49 -7.09
C LEU A 172 -8.94 -2.31 -6.67
N MET A 173 -7.61 -2.42 -6.78
CA MET A 173 -6.69 -1.31 -6.47
C MET A 173 -6.89 -0.13 -7.44
N VAL A 174 -7.10 -0.40 -8.73
CA VAL A 174 -7.41 0.62 -9.73
C VAL A 174 -8.75 1.28 -9.44
N GLU A 175 -9.80 0.50 -9.11
CA GLU A 175 -11.12 1.03 -8.76
C GLU A 175 -11.07 1.91 -7.50
N ILE A 176 -10.34 1.49 -6.46
CA ILE A 176 -10.14 2.28 -5.24
C ILE A 176 -9.48 3.62 -5.56
N ALA A 177 -8.44 3.61 -6.39
CA ALA A 177 -7.73 4.81 -6.80
C ALA A 177 -8.63 5.74 -7.64
N ALA A 178 -9.39 5.19 -8.59
CA ALA A 178 -10.38 5.92 -9.39
C ALA A 178 -11.51 6.50 -8.53
N GLY A 179 -11.87 5.83 -7.43
CA GLY A 179 -12.83 6.28 -6.43
C GLY A 179 -12.31 7.38 -5.50
N GLY A 180 -11.08 7.88 -5.70
CA GLY A 180 -10.51 9.01 -4.98
C GLY A 180 -9.66 8.65 -3.76
N VAL A 181 -9.35 7.37 -3.54
CA VAL A 181 -8.42 6.91 -2.52
C VAL A 181 -7.11 6.47 -3.21
N PRO A 182 -6.09 7.31 -3.28
CA PRO A 182 -4.81 6.94 -3.90
C PRO A 182 -4.23 5.67 -3.28
N VAL A 183 -3.57 4.86 -4.12
CA VAL A 183 -2.92 3.62 -3.71
C VAL A 183 -1.41 3.75 -3.88
N VAL A 184 -0.65 3.40 -2.85
CA VAL A 184 0.81 3.23 -2.93
C VAL A 184 1.12 1.74 -2.76
N LEU A 185 1.63 1.12 -3.80
CA LEU A 185 1.79 -0.33 -3.91
C LEU A 185 3.28 -0.71 -3.97
N VAL A 186 3.73 -1.61 -3.11
CA VAL A 186 5.01 -2.32 -3.29
C VAL A 186 4.77 -3.53 -4.15
N THR A 187 5.55 -3.68 -5.21
CA THR A 187 5.57 -4.90 -6.03
C THR A 187 6.97 -5.19 -6.57
N HIS A 188 7.27 -6.46 -6.79
CA HIS A 188 8.42 -6.93 -7.55
C HIS A 188 8.01 -7.52 -8.91
N ASP A 189 6.70 -7.56 -9.20
CA ASP A 189 6.13 -8.03 -10.46
C ASP A 189 6.03 -6.85 -11.45
N VAL A 190 6.97 -6.79 -12.40
CA VAL A 190 7.01 -5.75 -13.43
C VAL A 190 5.76 -5.78 -14.33
N PRO A 191 5.27 -6.92 -14.82
CA PRO A 191 3.98 -7.02 -15.49
C PRO A 191 2.81 -6.42 -14.69
N GLN A 192 2.72 -6.67 -13.38
CA GLN A 192 1.71 -6.06 -12.51
C GLN A 192 1.85 -4.52 -12.48
N LEU A 193 3.07 -4.03 -12.24
CA LEU A 193 3.35 -2.60 -12.23
C LEU A 193 2.84 -1.93 -13.52
N ARG A 194 3.13 -2.54 -14.68
CA ARG A 194 2.71 -2.01 -15.98
C ARG A 194 1.20 -2.01 -16.20
N ARG A 195 0.49 -2.97 -15.61
CA ARG A 195 -0.98 -3.04 -15.77
C ARG A 195 -1.71 -1.97 -14.97
N ILE A 196 -1.25 -1.66 -13.74
CA ILE A 196 -2.07 -0.92 -12.80
C ILE A 196 -1.48 0.41 -12.32
N ALA A 197 -0.17 0.65 -12.47
CA ALA A 197 0.45 1.87 -11.93
C ALA A 197 0.41 3.03 -12.94
N ASP A 198 0.11 4.22 -12.43
CA ASP A 198 0.24 5.48 -13.16
C ASP A 198 1.65 6.06 -13.02
N ARG A 199 2.26 5.83 -11.86
CA ARG A 199 3.56 6.36 -11.45
C ARG A 199 4.39 5.29 -10.76
N ALA A 200 5.71 5.48 -10.76
CA ALA A 200 6.58 4.63 -9.95
C ALA A 200 7.64 5.42 -9.21
N VAL A 201 8.09 4.83 -8.09
CA VAL A 201 9.28 5.20 -7.33
C VAL A 201 10.23 4.00 -7.40
N VAL A 202 11.40 4.19 -7.97
CA VAL A 202 12.41 3.14 -8.13
C VAL A 202 13.46 3.28 -7.03
N ILE A 203 13.61 2.24 -6.21
CA ILE A 203 14.58 2.18 -5.12
C ILE A 203 15.67 1.16 -5.48
N VAL A 204 16.94 1.59 -5.37
CA VAL A 204 18.12 0.75 -5.56
C VAL A 204 19.08 1.03 -4.40
N ASP A 205 19.59 -0.01 -3.78
CA ASP A 205 20.59 0.06 -2.68
C ASP A 205 20.22 1.04 -1.54
N GLY A 206 18.93 1.15 -1.24
CA GLY A 206 18.40 2.02 -0.18
C GLY A 206 18.29 3.50 -0.54
N GLY A 207 18.55 3.87 -1.79
CA GLY A 207 18.37 5.21 -2.34
C GLY A 207 17.29 5.28 -3.41
N ILE A 208 16.77 6.48 -3.69
CA ILE A 208 15.84 6.71 -4.81
C ILE A 208 16.66 6.85 -6.09
N ALA A 209 16.51 5.90 -7.00
CA ALA A 209 17.14 5.95 -8.34
C ALA A 209 16.36 6.84 -9.30
N ALA A 210 15.02 6.75 -9.25
CA ALA A 210 14.13 7.58 -10.08
C ALA A 210 12.72 7.60 -9.51
N HIS A 211 11.93 8.60 -9.86
CA HIS A 211 10.48 8.63 -9.61
C HIS A 211 9.78 9.48 -10.66
N GLY A 212 8.55 9.14 -11.00
CA GLY A 212 7.78 9.89 -12.02
C GLY A 212 6.60 9.09 -12.55
N SER A 213 5.94 9.59 -13.58
CA SER A 213 4.98 8.81 -14.36
C SER A 213 5.70 7.67 -15.10
N LEU A 214 4.98 6.60 -15.42
CA LEU A 214 5.59 5.50 -16.18
C LEU A 214 6.13 5.97 -17.52
N THR A 215 5.44 6.92 -18.19
CA THR A 215 5.89 7.50 -19.47
C THR A 215 7.23 8.25 -19.32
N GLU A 216 7.43 8.97 -18.21
CA GLU A 216 8.72 9.64 -17.93
C GLU A 216 9.83 8.61 -17.69
N LEU A 217 9.52 7.53 -16.94
CA LEU A 217 10.48 6.49 -16.61
C LEU A 217 10.84 5.60 -17.80
N ASP A 218 9.95 5.44 -18.78
CA ASP A 218 10.24 4.76 -20.06
C ASP A 218 11.40 5.42 -20.82
N GLY A 219 11.50 6.73 -20.74
CA GLY A 219 12.58 7.51 -21.33
C GLY A 219 13.79 7.71 -20.43
N HIS A 220 13.88 7.08 -19.27
CA HIS A 220 14.97 7.31 -18.32
C HIS A 220 16.33 6.92 -18.91
N PRO A 221 17.41 7.74 -18.71
CA PRO A 221 18.72 7.45 -19.29
C PRO A 221 19.36 6.16 -18.76
N ASP A 222 19.13 5.82 -17.48
CA ASP A 222 19.65 4.58 -16.88
C ASP A 222 18.80 3.37 -17.32
N PRO A 223 19.41 2.38 -18.04
CA PRO A 223 18.70 1.18 -18.46
C PRO A 223 18.20 0.34 -17.27
N ASN A 224 18.89 0.32 -16.13
CA ASN A 224 18.44 -0.41 -14.96
C ASN A 224 17.10 0.13 -14.43
N VAL A 225 16.91 1.44 -14.49
CA VAL A 225 15.61 2.04 -14.12
C VAL A 225 14.52 1.60 -15.09
N ARG A 226 14.80 1.62 -16.41
CA ARG A 226 13.85 1.17 -17.43
C ARG A 226 13.46 -0.30 -17.24
N ASP A 227 14.44 -1.16 -16.99
CA ASP A 227 14.19 -2.60 -16.75
C ASP A 227 13.31 -2.82 -15.50
N LEU A 228 13.55 -2.07 -14.42
CA LEU A 228 12.78 -2.18 -13.18
C LEU A 228 11.33 -1.69 -13.32
N VAL A 229 11.03 -0.86 -14.32
CA VAL A 229 9.66 -0.46 -14.65
C VAL A 229 9.10 -1.15 -15.91
N GLY A 230 9.87 -2.03 -16.55
CA GLY A 230 9.43 -2.81 -17.71
C GLY A 230 9.37 -2.03 -19.01
N ALA A 231 10.27 -1.07 -19.20
CA ALA A 231 10.42 -0.28 -20.42
C ALA A 231 11.50 -0.82 -21.36
N GLY A 232 12.06 -2.00 -21.06
CA GLY A 232 13.12 -2.65 -21.85
C GLY A 232 12.60 -3.49 -22.98
#